data_fbc20320974edb143a1ba529570f3323
#
_entry.id   fbc20320974edb143a1ba529570f3323
#
_cell.length_a   1.000
_cell.length_b   1.000
_cell.length_c   1.000
_cell.angle_alpha   90.00
_cell.angle_beta   90.00
_cell.angle_gamma   90.00
#
_symmetry.space_group_name_H-M   'P 1'
#
loop_
_entity.id
_entity.type
_entity.pdbx_description
1 polymer ?
#
loop_
_entity_poly.entity_id
_entity_poly.type
_entity_poly.pdbx_seq_one_letter_code
_entity_poly.pdbx_strand_id
1 'polypeptide(L)'
;SRAIPSNYQNMRLVGAGGRLLMLAAAAQQWNVAQSELSTARGVVTHAATKRTATYASLSSSAANLPVPETAAIEAALKNPRDFKIIGKRIRGVDNLDIVTGRPIFSIDVAFPNMLHAVLVKCDVFGGKVVSANLDEIKKLPGIKHAFIVAPAGQGNNSLVSGVAIVADSWWIANDARSSLKVTWDEGAVAA
;
A
#
# COMPACT_ATOMS: atom_id res chain seq x y z
N SER A 1 3.07 13.98 -9.88
CA SER A 1 3.18 12.84 -8.95
C SER A 1 4.36 13.03 -7.99
N ARG A 2 4.17 12.73 -6.73
CA ARG A 2 5.22 12.82 -5.68
C ARG A 2 5.85 11.46 -5.38
N ALA A 3 5.42 10.38 -6.05
CA ALA A 3 5.81 9.01 -5.71
C ALA A 3 7.33 8.80 -5.70
N ILE A 4 8.06 9.29 -6.70
CA ILE A 4 9.51 9.12 -6.78
C ILE A 4 10.24 10.05 -5.80
N PRO A 5 10.02 11.40 -5.81
CA PRO A 5 10.73 12.30 -4.89
C PRO A 5 10.50 11.95 -3.42
N SER A 6 9.25 11.62 -3.04
CA SER A 6 8.92 11.31 -1.65
C SER A 6 9.52 10.01 -1.15
N ASN A 7 9.75 9.04 -2.03
CA ASN A 7 10.22 7.71 -1.63
C ASN A 7 11.73 7.50 -1.88
N TYR A 8 12.38 8.37 -2.63
CA TYR A 8 13.77 8.17 -3.02
C TYR A 8 14.70 7.92 -1.83
N GLN A 9 14.71 8.82 -0.85
CA GLN A 9 15.58 8.69 0.31
C GLN A 9 15.15 7.54 1.22
N ASN A 10 13.85 7.42 1.48
CA ASN A 10 13.32 6.37 2.34
C ASN A 10 13.63 4.97 1.80
N MET A 11 13.47 4.73 0.50
CA MET A 11 13.78 3.43 -0.11
C MET A 11 15.28 3.13 -0.06
N ARG A 12 16.14 4.14 -0.17
CA ARG A 12 17.59 3.96 -0.01
C ARG A 12 17.96 3.56 1.42
N LEU A 13 17.38 4.22 2.42
CA LEU A 13 17.59 3.90 3.84
C LEU A 13 17.12 2.48 4.16
N VAL A 14 15.89 2.13 3.76
CA VAL A 14 15.35 0.76 3.96
C VAL A 14 16.26 -0.29 3.30
N GLY A 15 16.68 -0.04 2.07
CA GLY A 15 17.59 -0.95 1.36
C GLY A 15 18.97 -1.08 2.00
N ALA A 16 19.53 0.01 2.56
CA ALA A 16 20.79 -0.01 3.28
C ALA A 16 20.66 -0.75 4.62
N GLY A 17 19.60 -0.48 5.40
CA GLY A 17 19.33 -1.15 6.65
C GLY A 17 19.12 -2.66 6.47
N GLY A 18 18.29 -3.07 5.50
CA GLY A 18 18.10 -4.48 5.17
C GLY A 18 19.41 -5.17 4.77
N ARG A 19 20.26 -4.50 3.98
CA ARG A 19 21.59 -5.04 3.63
C ARG A 19 22.48 -5.23 4.85
N LEU A 20 22.50 -4.28 5.78
CA LEU A 20 23.26 -4.39 7.02
C LEU A 20 22.81 -5.59 7.87
N LEU A 21 21.51 -5.82 7.98
CA LEU A 21 20.95 -6.98 8.67
C LEU A 21 21.39 -8.31 8.02
N MET A 22 21.37 -8.39 6.68
CA MET A 22 21.86 -9.59 5.98
C MET A 22 23.37 -9.83 6.19
N LEU A 23 24.16 -8.76 6.19
CA LEU A 23 25.58 -8.84 6.51
C LEU A 23 25.81 -9.29 7.96
N ALA A 24 25.06 -8.74 8.92
CA ALA A 24 25.16 -9.13 10.32
C ALA A 24 24.76 -10.59 10.55
N ALA A 25 23.68 -11.05 9.94
CA ALA A 25 23.25 -12.45 10.01
C ALA A 25 24.30 -13.42 9.46
N ALA A 26 24.90 -13.09 8.32
CA ALA A 26 25.97 -13.90 7.74
C ALA A 26 27.25 -13.87 8.60
N ALA A 27 27.61 -12.72 9.15
CA ALA A 27 28.75 -12.56 10.05
C ALA A 27 28.62 -13.44 11.30
N GLN A 28 27.45 -13.44 11.93
CA GLN A 28 27.14 -14.31 13.07
C GLN A 28 27.19 -15.79 12.68
N GLN A 29 26.54 -16.18 11.59
CA GLN A 29 26.48 -17.56 11.14
C GLN A 29 27.87 -18.12 10.80
N TRP A 30 28.76 -17.29 10.28
CA TRP A 30 30.10 -17.73 9.83
C TRP A 30 31.21 -17.43 10.83
N ASN A 31 30.88 -16.72 11.91
CA ASN A 31 31.83 -16.26 12.92
C ASN A 31 33.01 -15.47 12.31
N VAL A 32 32.66 -14.45 11.51
CA VAL A 32 33.63 -13.56 10.84
C VAL A 32 33.22 -12.11 11.04
N ALA A 33 34.14 -11.17 10.80
CA ALA A 33 33.82 -9.76 10.90
C ALA A 33 32.87 -9.32 9.73
N GLN A 34 31.90 -8.49 10.03
CA GLN A 34 30.99 -7.98 8.99
C GLN A 34 31.71 -7.20 7.88
N SER A 35 32.85 -6.58 8.21
CA SER A 35 33.72 -5.86 7.26
C SER A 35 34.37 -6.74 6.21
N GLU A 36 34.48 -8.05 6.45
CA GLU A 36 35.03 -9.02 5.50
C GLU A 36 34.01 -9.50 4.46
N LEU A 37 32.74 -9.09 4.64
CA LEU A 37 31.63 -9.52 3.81
C LEU A 37 31.30 -8.49 2.74
N SER A 38 30.93 -8.98 1.59
CA SER A 38 30.42 -8.18 0.47
C SER A 38 29.05 -8.66 0.01
N THR A 39 28.30 -7.80 -0.71
CA THR A 39 26.98 -8.17 -1.22
C THR A 39 26.85 -7.83 -2.69
N ALA A 40 26.30 -8.75 -3.45
CA ALA A 40 25.90 -8.52 -4.84
C ALA A 40 24.71 -9.40 -5.22
N ARG A 41 23.74 -8.84 -5.95
CA ARG A 41 22.59 -9.56 -6.53
C ARG A 41 21.84 -10.45 -5.51
N GLY A 42 21.65 -9.96 -4.29
CA GLY A 42 20.94 -10.71 -3.24
C GLY A 42 21.75 -11.84 -2.60
N VAL A 43 23.05 -11.84 -2.77
CA VAL A 43 24.00 -12.82 -2.18
C VAL A 43 25.02 -12.09 -1.32
N VAL A 44 25.28 -12.62 -0.11
CA VAL A 44 26.41 -12.26 0.75
C VAL A 44 27.57 -13.20 0.44
N THR A 45 28.77 -12.65 0.35
CA THR A 45 29.98 -13.40 0.05
C THR A 45 31.08 -13.06 1.06
N HIS A 46 31.73 -14.09 1.61
CA HIS A 46 33.02 -14.00 2.34
C HIS A 46 34.13 -14.50 1.44
N ALA A 47 34.96 -13.58 0.92
CA ALA A 47 35.94 -13.89 -0.10
C ALA A 47 37.02 -14.85 0.40
N ALA A 48 37.51 -14.69 1.65
CA ALA A 48 38.60 -15.49 2.22
C ALA A 48 38.24 -16.99 2.31
N THR A 49 36.99 -17.33 2.69
CA THR A 49 36.57 -18.74 2.81
C THR A 49 35.70 -19.21 1.64
N LYS A 50 35.43 -18.36 0.64
CA LYS A 50 34.56 -18.61 -0.52
C LYS A 50 33.11 -19.00 -0.14
N ARG A 51 32.67 -18.71 1.10
CA ARG A 51 31.29 -18.95 1.54
C ARG A 51 30.37 -17.94 0.90
N THR A 52 29.17 -18.40 0.56
CA THR A 52 28.09 -17.56 0.05
C THR A 52 26.77 -17.92 0.72
N ALA A 53 25.88 -16.94 0.89
CA ALA A 53 24.50 -17.17 1.32
C ALA A 53 23.57 -16.18 0.60
N THR A 54 22.39 -16.64 0.23
CA THR A 54 21.38 -15.77 -0.37
C THR A 54 20.68 -14.94 0.72
N TYR A 55 20.14 -13.78 0.35
CA TYR A 55 19.31 -13.01 1.27
C TYR A 55 18.10 -13.82 1.75
N ALA A 56 17.54 -14.67 0.89
CA ALA A 56 16.43 -15.55 1.25
C ALA A 56 16.83 -16.53 2.38
N SER A 57 18.01 -17.15 2.30
CA SER A 57 18.48 -18.07 3.34
C SER A 57 18.84 -17.39 4.66
N LEU A 58 19.17 -16.10 4.63
CA LEU A 58 19.52 -15.30 5.81
C LEU A 58 18.34 -14.58 6.44
N SER A 59 17.19 -14.50 5.76
CA SER A 59 16.08 -13.66 6.15
C SER A 59 15.53 -13.96 7.55
N SER A 60 15.37 -15.23 7.91
CA SER A 60 14.87 -15.63 9.23
C SER A 60 15.85 -15.26 10.37
N SER A 61 17.16 -15.42 10.14
CA SER A 61 18.18 -15.02 11.12
C SER A 61 18.25 -13.50 11.23
N ALA A 62 18.22 -12.80 10.10
CA ALA A 62 18.25 -11.35 10.05
C ALA A 62 17.03 -10.69 10.73
N ALA A 63 15.84 -11.31 10.64
CA ALA A 63 14.62 -10.81 11.26
C ALA A 63 14.68 -10.78 12.80
N ASN A 64 15.56 -11.58 13.42
CA ASN A 64 15.75 -11.63 14.87
C ASN A 64 16.83 -10.65 15.37
N LEU A 65 17.48 -9.91 14.48
CA LEU A 65 18.51 -8.95 14.84
C LEU A 65 17.91 -7.57 15.13
N PRO A 66 18.52 -6.79 16.02
CA PRO A 66 18.11 -5.42 16.25
C PRO A 66 18.29 -4.59 14.97
N VAL A 67 17.34 -3.69 14.71
CA VAL A 67 17.44 -2.75 13.59
C VAL A 67 18.66 -1.86 13.81
N PRO A 68 19.54 -1.68 12.82
CA PRO A 68 20.71 -0.81 12.95
C PRO A 68 20.31 0.64 13.22
N GLU A 69 21.13 1.36 13.97
CA GLU A 69 20.97 2.77 14.23
C GLU A 69 20.95 3.59 12.92
N THR A 70 20.16 4.68 12.90
CA THR A 70 19.98 5.53 11.72
C THR A 70 21.31 6.01 11.14
N ALA A 71 22.24 6.43 12.00
CA ALA A 71 23.55 6.90 11.58
C ALA A 71 24.36 5.81 10.85
N ALA A 72 24.29 4.55 11.30
CA ALA A 72 24.93 3.42 10.64
C ALA A 72 24.29 3.11 9.27
N ILE A 73 22.97 3.22 9.18
CA ILE A 73 22.23 3.04 7.92
C ILE A 73 22.63 4.13 6.92
N GLU A 74 22.69 5.39 7.35
CA GLU A 74 23.09 6.52 6.51
C GLU A 74 24.52 6.38 6.00
N ALA A 75 25.45 5.97 6.87
CA ALA A 75 26.84 5.71 6.50
C ALA A 75 26.98 4.55 5.49
N ALA A 76 26.04 3.60 5.52
CA ALA A 76 26.01 2.46 4.60
C ALA A 76 25.35 2.77 3.25
N LEU A 77 24.84 3.97 3.01
CA LEU A 77 24.23 4.34 1.72
C LEU A 77 25.27 4.23 0.59
N LYS A 78 24.85 3.66 -0.54
CA LYS A 78 25.67 3.61 -1.74
C LYS A 78 25.91 5.01 -2.30
N ASN A 79 27.14 5.27 -2.72
CA ASN A 79 27.45 6.48 -3.47
C ASN A 79 26.66 6.50 -4.80
N PRO A 80 26.09 7.63 -5.22
CA PRO A 80 25.42 7.74 -6.51
C PRO A 80 26.25 7.30 -7.72
N ARG A 81 27.56 7.45 -7.66
CA ARG A 81 28.49 6.97 -8.72
C ARG A 81 28.48 5.45 -8.88
N ASP A 82 28.10 4.70 -7.83
CA ASP A 82 28.06 3.24 -7.82
C ASP A 82 26.66 2.68 -8.17
N PHE A 83 25.72 3.54 -8.54
CA PHE A 83 24.38 3.11 -8.91
C PHE A 83 24.38 2.29 -10.20
N LYS A 84 23.79 1.08 -10.11
CA LYS A 84 23.65 0.17 -11.24
C LYS A 84 22.21 0.06 -11.75
N ILE A 85 21.23 0.49 -10.94
CA ILE A 85 19.80 0.41 -11.23
C ILE A 85 19.20 1.82 -11.29
N ILE A 86 19.41 2.63 -10.23
CA ILE A 86 18.93 4.02 -10.19
C ILE A 86 19.61 4.81 -11.33
N GLY A 87 18.81 5.56 -12.07
CA GLY A 87 19.26 6.32 -13.24
C GLY A 87 19.38 5.49 -14.52
N LYS A 88 18.96 4.22 -14.51
CA LYS A 88 18.90 3.37 -15.70
C LYS A 88 17.46 3.14 -16.11
N ARG A 89 17.23 2.90 -17.40
CA ARG A 89 15.93 2.49 -17.93
C ARG A 89 15.69 1.04 -17.52
N ILE A 90 14.86 0.84 -16.51
CA ILE A 90 14.42 -0.48 -16.07
C ILE A 90 12.94 -0.62 -16.41
N ARG A 91 12.56 -1.74 -17.03
CA ARG A 91 11.14 -2.06 -17.28
C ARG A 91 10.46 -2.41 -15.95
N GLY A 92 9.19 -2.01 -15.80
CA GLY A 92 8.37 -2.49 -14.69
C GLY A 92 8.21 -4.02 -14.79
N VAL A 93 8.29 -4.70 -13.65
CA VAL A 93 8.21 -6.17 -13.58
C VAL A 93 6.88 -6.68 -14.09
N ASP A 94 5.80 -5.91 -13.88
CA ASP A 94 4.43 -6.28 -14.22
C ASP A 94 3.98 -5.79 -15.61
N ASN A 95 4.85 -5.08 -16.35
CA ASN A 95 4.44 -4.42 -17.60
C ASN A 95 3.83 -5.40 -18.63
N LEU A 96 4.42 -6.59 -18.77
CA LEU A 96 3.92 -7.59 -19.72
C LEU A 96 2.53 -8.08 -19.29
N ASP A 97 2.36 -8.36 -18.03
CA ASP A 97 1.09 -8.86 -17.50
C ASP A 97 0.00 -7.80 -17.61
N ILE A 98 0.32 -6.53 -17.28
CA ILE A 98 -0.61 -5.40 -17.41
C ILE A 98 -1.10 -5.26 -18.87
N VAL A 99 -0.20 -5.24 -19.85
CA VAL A 99 -0.57 -5.04 -21.26
C VAL A 99 -1.24 -6.27 -21.89
N THR A 100 -1.16 -7.43 -21.25
CA THR A 100 -1.82 -8.66 -21.68
C THR A 100 -3.09 -8.98 -20.89
N GLY A 101 -3.51 -8.11 -19.96
CA GLY A 101 -4.73 -8.27 -19.17
C GLY A 101 -4.69 -9.41 -18.14
N ARG A 102 -3.51 -9.84 -17.71
CA ARG A 102 -3.36 -10.92 -16.71
C ARG A 102 -3.61 -10.51 -15.26
N PRO A 103 -3.23 -9.29 -14.82
CA PRO A 103 -3.41 -8.90 -13.43
C PRO A 103 -4.88 -8.77 -13.07
N ILE A 104 -5.24 -9.19 -11.87
CA ILE A 104 -6.55 -8.95 -11.27
C ILE A 104 -6.40 -7.71 -10.38
N PHE A 105 -7.10 -6.63 -10.75
CA PHE A 105 -7.20 -5.43 -9.94
C PHE A 105 -8.40 -5.49 -9.00
N SER A 106 -8.49 -4.58 -8.05
CA SER A 106 -9.57 -4.58 -7.04
C SER A 106 -10.97 -4.64 -7.65
N ILE A 107 -11.18 -3.95 -8.78
CA ILE A 107 -12.47 -3.92 -9.47
C ILE A 107 -12.81 -5.25 -10.16
N ASP A 108 -11.81 -6.07 -10.46
CA ASP A 108 -11.97 -7.36 -11.14
C ASP A 108 -12.18 -8.51 -10.14
N VAL A 109 -12.00 -8.25 -8.84
CA VAL A 109 -12.13 -9.26 -7.80
C VAL A 109 -13.60 -9.66 -7.65
N ALA A 110 -13.86 -10.95 -7.71
CA ALA A 110 -15.18 -11.53 -7.49
C ALA A 110 -15.09 -12.75 -6.57
N PHE A 111 -15.98 -12.80 -5.58
CA PHE A 111 -16.15 -13.94 -4.66
C PHE A 111 -17.59 -14.45 -4.73
N PRO A 112 -17.83 -15.73 -4.41
CA PRO A 112 -19.19 -16.22 -4.25
C PRO A 112 -19.96 -15.39 -3.22
N ASN A 113 -21.18 -14.96 -3.58
CA ASN A 113 -22.05 -14.11 -2.75
C ASN A 113 -21.47 -12.73 -2.40
N MET A 114 -20.49 -12.23 -3.15
CA MET A 114 -19.96 -10.88 -2.95
C MET A 114 -21.05 -9.85 -3.18
N LEU A 115 -21.17 -8.89 -2.26
CA LEU A 115 -22.02 -7.72 -2.41
C LEU A 115 -21.20 -6.53 -2.88
N HIS A 116 -21.86 -5.65 -3.62
CA HIS A 116 -21.28 -4.42 -4.15
C HIS A 116 -21.87 -3.21 -3.44
N ALA A 117 -21.04 -2.24 -3.12
CA ALA A 117 -21.48 -1.02 -2.46
C ALA A 117 -21.07 0.23 -3.24
N VAL A 118 -21.93 1.22 -3.25
CA VAL A 118 -21.62 2.59 -3.66
C VAL A 118 -21.79 3.52 -2.47
N LEU A 119 -20.91 4.52 -2.36
CA LEU A 119 -20.99 5.55 -1.34
C LEU A 119 -21.37 6.88 -1.98
N VAL A 120 -22.46 7.47 -1.53
CA VAL A 120 -22.87 8.84 -1.89
C VAL A 120 -22.45 9.76 -0.75
N LYS A 121 -21.57 10.69 -1.03
CA LYS A 121 -21.03 11.66 -0.07
C LYS A 121 -21.47 13.07 -0.41
N CYS A 122 -21.40 13.97 0.55
CA CYS A 122 -21.64 15.40 0.33
C CYS A 122 -20.58 15.97 -0.65
N ASP A 123 -21.01 16.88 -1.51
CA ASP A 123 -20.11 17.59 -2.43
C ASP A 123 -19.24 18.60 -1.68
N VAL A 124 -19.71 19.10 -0.54
CA VAL A 124 -18.94 19.98 0.33
C VAL A 124 -18.05 19.17 1.27
N PHE A 125 -16.76 19.53 1.32
CA PHE A 125 -15.81 18.86 2.20
C PHE A 125 -16.18 19.02 3.68
N GLY A 126 -16.24 17.90 4.39
CA GLY A 126 -16.65 17.86 5.80
C GLY A 126 -18.16 17.84 6.03
N GLY A 127 -18.97 17.90 4.97
CA GLY A 127 -20.42 17.77 5.06
C GLY A 127 -20.85 16.44 5.69
N LYS A 128 -22.01 16.46 6.36
CA LYS A 128 -22.57 15.31 7.08
C LYS A 128 -23.99 15.00 6.60
N VAL A 129 -24.37 13.75 6.67
CA VAL A 129 -25.75 13.33 6.43
C VAL A 129 -26.60 13.72 7.63
N VAL A 130 -27.68 14.49 7.39
CA VAL A 130 -28.73 14.79 8.37
C VAL A 130 -29.81 13.71 8.29
N SER A 131 -30.30 13.43 7.08
CA SER A 131 -31.31 12.41 6.84
C SER A 131 -31.25 11.90 5.40
N ALA A 132 -31.78 10.71 5.17
CA ALA A 132 -31.93 10.13 3.83
C ALA A 132 -33.17 9.21 3.79
N ASN A 133 -33.73 9.03 2.59
CA ASN A 133 -34.90 8.17 2.34
C ASN A 133 -34.50 6.67 2.29
N LEU A 134 -33.79 6.17 3.29
CA LEU A 134 -33.23 4.84 3.33
C LEU A 134 -34.22 3.71 3.13
N ASP A 135 -35.44 3.86 3.70
CA ASP A 135 -36.45 2.82 3.64
C ASP A 135 -37.11 2.69 2.24
N GLU A 136 -37.12 3.78 1.46
CA GLU A 136 -37.48 3.73 0.05
C GLU A 136 -36.41 3.00 -0.76
N ILE A 137 -35.14 3.32 -0.54
CA ILE A 137 -34.02 2.69 -1.23
C ILE A 137 -33.95 1.19 -0.93
N LYS A 138 -34.12 0.76 0.31
CA LYS A 138 -34.13 -0.65 0.70
C LYS A 138 -35.18 -1.51 0.01
N LYS A 139 -36.28 -0.88 -0.48
CA LYS A 139 -37.36 -1.57 -1.17
C LYS A 139 -37.10 -1.79 -2.66
N LEU A 140 -36.05 -1.18 -3.22
CA LEU A 140 -35.73 -1.34 -4.63
C LEU A 140 -35.20 -2.77 -4.90
N PRO A 141 -35.50 -3.34 -6.07
CA PRO A 141 -35.07 -4.67 -6.43
C PRO A 141 -33.53 -4.82 -6.38
N GLY A 142 -33.06 -5.89 -5.77
CA GLY A 142 -31.65 -6.22 -5.70
C GLY A 142 -30.84 -5.43 -4.65
N ILE A 143 -31.45 -4.48 -3.95
CA ILE A 143 -30.82 -3.79 -2.81
C ILE A 143 -30.87 -4.68 -1.58
N LYS A 144 -29.71 -4.83 -0.92
CA LYS A 144 -29.58 -5.60 0.33
C LYS A 144 -29.53 -4.71 1.55
N HIS A 145 -28.80 -3.60 1.47
CA HIS A 145 -28.68 -2.64 2.57
C HIS A 145 -28.60 -1.21 2.06
N ALA A 146 -29.09 -0.29 2.87
CA ALA A 146 -28.84 1.15 2.73
C ALA A 146 -28.70 1.73 4.14
N PHE A 147 -27.62 2.46 4.39
CA PHE A 147 -27.33 3.01 5.71
C PHE A 147 -26.42 4.25 5.64
N ILE A 148 -26.50 5.07 6.68
CA ILE A 148 -25.62 6.22 6.84
C ILE A 148 -24.25 5.75 7.34
N VAL A 149 -23.19 6.19 6.66
CA VAL A 149 -21.82 6.02 7.09
C VAL A 149 -21.42 7.25 7.88
N ALA A 150 -21.13 7.06 9.17
CA ALA A 150 -20.64 8.13 10.03
C ALA A 150 -19.18 8.47 9.68
N PRO A 151 -18.76 9.74 9.83
CA PRO A 151 -17.36 10.10 9.64
C PRO A 151 -16.50 9.44 10.71
N ALA A 152 -15.31 8.98 10.32
CA ALA A 152 -14.33 8.39 11.25
C ALA A 152 -12.92 8.85 10.90
N GLY A 153 -12.09 9.07 11.92
CA GLY A 153 -10.73 9.59 11.77
C GLY A 153 -10.66 11.12 11.81
N GLN A 154 -9.49 11.67 11.54
CA GLN A 154 -9.21 13.10 11.55
C GLN A 154 -8.43 13.54 10.31
N GLY A 155 -8.64 14.78 9.88
CA GLY A 155 -7.95 15.39 8.75
C GLY A 155 -8.28 14.76 7.40
N ASN A 156 -7.37 14.88 6.46
CA ASN A 156 -7.57 14.45 5.08
C ASN A 156 -7.62 12.92 4.87
N ASN A 157 -7.27 12.15 5.91
CA ASN A 157 -7.31 10.68 5.89
C ASN A 157 -8.54 10.12 6.61
N SER A 158 -9.51 10.97 6.93
CA SER A 158 -10.75 10.55 7.60
C SER A 158 -11.75 9.92 6.62
N LEU A 159 -12.52 8.98 7.13
CA LEU A 159 -13.71 8.51 6.42
C LEU A 159 -14.76 9.62 6.41
N VAL A 160 -15.21 10.01 5.22
CA VAL A 160 -16.24 11.05 5.06
C VAL A 160 -17.62 10.49 5.36
N SER A 161 -18.53 11.36 5.85
CA SER A 161 -19.92 11.01 6.00
C SER A 161 -20.60 10.78 4.64
N GLY A 162 -21.51 9.81 4.59
CA GLY A 162 -22.23 9.49 3.36
C GLY A 162 -23.32 8.48 3.55
N VAL A 163 -23.99 8.11 2.47
CA VAL A 163 -24.96 7.03 2.41
C VAL A 163 -24.37 5.89 1.59
N ALA A 164 -24.26 4.72 2.19
CA ALA A 164 -23.88 3.49 1.49
C ALA A 164 -25.13 2.77 1.00
N ILE A 165 -25.11 2.35 -0.27
CA ILE A 165 -26.13 1.48 -0.89
C ILE A 165 -25.42 0.21 -1.28
N VAL A 166 -25.91 -0.94 -0.82
CA VAL A 166 -25.33 -2.26 -1.02
C VAL A 166 -26.30 -3.15 -1.79
N ALA A 167 -25.82 -3.79 -2.85
CA ALA A 167 -26.64 -4.60 -3.74
C ALA A 167 -25.92 -5.84 -4.26
N ASP A 168 -26.63 -6.71 -4.96
CA ASP A 168 -26.09 -7.91 -5.62
C ASP A 168 -25.11 -7.59 -6.76
N SER A 169 -25.16 -6.39 -7.32
CA SER A 169 -24.20 -5.91 -8.30
C SER A 169 -23.93 -4.42 -8.13
N TRP A 170 -22.76 -4.00 -8.62
CA TRP A 170 -22.41 -2.58 -8.64
C TRP A 170 -23.42 -1.75 -9.42
N TRP A 171 -23.92 -2.30 -10.55
CA TRP A 171 -24.89 -1.61 -11.39
C TRP A 171 -26.18 -1.30 -10.63
N ILE A 172 -26.76 -2.28 -9.93
CA ILE A 172 -27.98 -2.11 -9.14
C ILE A 172 -27.76 -1.04 -8.05
N ALA A 173 -26.63 -1.12 -7.31
CA ALA A 173 -26.31 -0.15 -6.28
C ALA A 173 -26.14 1.27 -6.86
N ASN A 174 -25.50 1.39 -8.03
CA ASN A 174 -25.29 2.67 -8.68
C ASN A 174 -26.55 3.28 -9.27
N ASP A 175 -27.44 2.48 -9.85
CA ASP A 175 -28.71 2.92 -10.39
C ASP A 175 -29.63 3.46 -9.29
N ALA A 176 -29.67 2.80 -8.14
CA ALA A 176 -30.43 3.22 -6.97
C ALA A 176 -30.04 4.62 -6.45
N ARG A 177 -28.88 5.14 -6.78
CA ARG A 177 -28.46 6.52 -6.45
C ARG A 177 -29.39 7.57 -7.02
N SER A 178 -30.00 7.32 -8.18
CA SER A 178 -30.92 8.25 -8.83
C SER A 178 -32.18 8.49 -8.00
N SER A 179 -32.59 7.52 -7.19
CA SER A 179 -33.73 7.57 -6.30
C SER A 179 -33.39 8.04 -4.88
N LEU A 180 -32.10 8.16 -4.57
CA LEU A 180 -31.64 8.56 -3.24
C LEU A 180 -31.84 10.06 -3.04
N LYS A 181 -32.48 10.43 -1.93
CA LYS A 181 -32.64 11.80 -1.47
C LYS A 181 -31.93 11.95 -0.15
N VAL A 182 -30.98 12.87 -0.06
CA VAL A 182 -30.17 13.11 1.15
C VAL A 182 -30.28 14.58 1.53
N THR A 183 -30.53 14.84 2.80
CA THR A 183 -30.38 16.18 3.40
C THR A 183 -28.98 16.24 4.02
N TRP A 184 -28.21 17.23 3.60
CA TRP A 184 -26.86 17.44 4.06
C TRP A 184 -26.75 18.60 5.04
N ASP A 185 -25.94 18.47 6.06
CA ASP A 185 -25.32 19.58 6.79
C ASP A 185 -23.96 19.85 6.15
N GLU A 186 -23.88 20.93 5.39
CA GLU A 186 -22.67 21.32 4.66
C GLU A 186 -21.64 22.04 5.57
N GLY A 187 -22.05 22.37 6.80
CA GLY A 187 -21.19 23.03 7.79
C GLY A 187 -20.79 24.45 7.43
N ALA A 188 -19.78 24.95 8.10
CA ALA A 188 -19.36 26.35 7.99
C ALA A 188 -18.62 26.71 6.68
N VAL A 189 -18.31 25.73 5.85
CA VAL A 189 -17.60 25.92 4.56
C VAL A 189 -18.54 25.88 3.35
N ALA A 190 -19.84 25.75 3.58
CA ALA A 190 -20.85 25.92 2.55
C ALA A 190 -20.77 27.35 1.98
N ALA A 191 -20.69 27.48 0.66
CA ALA A 191 -20.62 28.77 -0.01
C ALA A 191 -22.01 29.40 -0.16
#